data_9ce51581d1b904dca79f025e639f2f32
#
_entry.id   9ce51581d1b904dca79f025e639f2f32
#
_cell.length_a   1.000
_cell.length_b   1.000
_cell.length_c   1.000
_cell.angle_alpha   90.00
_cell.angle_beta   90.00
_cell.angle_gamma   90.00
#
_symmetry.space_group_name_H-M   'P 1'
#
loop_
_entity.id
_entity.type
_entity.pdbx_description
1 polymer ?
#
loop_
_entity_poly.entity_id
_entity_poly.type
_entity_poly.pdbx_seq_one_letter_code
_entity_poly.pdbx_strand_id
1 'polypeptide(L)'
;VYNRQMKQNEEAMKYIHEAETLMLENDFYDQAHTYNLFGNILYDMGEYAQALEYYKKAMKDKQAAQTSSIVYAHLGYARILMQQNKQLEAILLLKQGIAISYARVNAIHRNELYENLSTCYEQLHQYHDALKYYKIFRLENDSLFNKDKERDLSEMRFKYDSERQENLIKQSKLDVMQKEQRIQQQTFILIIIVIVLGLLYYLYHRKNKLYLSIVKQNQEANKRE
;
A
#
# COMPACT_ATOMS: atom_id res chain seq x y z
N VAL A 1 -17.11 -23.33 29.94
CA VAL A 1 -16.47 -23.38 28.59
C VAL A 1 -15.03 -22.93 28.71
N TYR A 2 -14.74 -21.76 29.24
CA TYR A 2 -13.38 -21.16 29.36
C TYR A 2 -12.36 -22.09 30.08
N ASN A 3 -12.69 -22.63 31.25
CA ASN A 3 -11.79 -23.53 31.98
C ASN A 3 -11.51 -24.85 31.25
N ARG A 4 -12.43 -25.34 30.43
CA ARG A 4 -12.23 -26.54 29.63
C ARG A 4 -11.24 -26.27 28.51
N GLN A 5 -11.32 -25.12 27.86
CA GLN A 5 -10.43 -24.72 26.77
C GLN A 5 -9.01 -24.47 27.28
N MET A 6 -8.84 -23.81 28.43
CA MET A 6 -7.53 -23.67 29.07
C MET A 6 -6.87 -25.01 29.38
N LYS A 7 -7.59 -25.96 29.94
CA LYS A 7 -7.04 -27.30 30.22
C LYS A 7 -6.62 -28.02 28.94
N GLN A 8 -7.39 -27.91 27.87
CA GLN A 8 -7.04 -28.48 26.56
C GLN A 8 -5.78 -27.83 25.98
N ASN A 9 -5.62 -26.53 26.15
CA ASN A 9 -4.43 -25.80 25.71
C ASN A 9 -3.17 -26.21 26.50
N GLU A 10 -3.28 -26.38 27.82
CA GLU A 10 -2.18 -26.87 28.65
C GLU A 10 -1.74 -28.31 28.25
N GLU A 11 -2.70 -29.18 27.99
CA GLU A 11 -2.43 -30.53 27.50
C GLU A 11 -1.76 -30.50 26.11
N ALA A 12 -2.25 -29.66 25.19
CA ALA A 12 -1.66 -29.47 23.88
C ALA A 12 -0.21 -28.98 23.95
N MET A 13 0.07 -27.97 24.81
CA MET A 13 1.43 -27.49 25.05
C MET A 13 2.37 -28.57 25.57
N LYS A 14 1.89 -29.42 26.49
CA LYS A 14 2.66 -30.54 27.01
C LYS A 14 3.05 -31.49 25.88
N TYR A 15 2.09 -31.88 25.02
CA TYR A 15 2.37 -32.74 23.88
C TYR A 15 3.30 -32.11 22.85
N ILE A 16 3.21 -30.81 22.60
CA ILE A 16 4.15 -30.08 21.73
C ILE A 16 5.57 -30.21 22.28
N HIS A 17 5.81 -29.97 23.55
CA HIS A 17 7.13 -30.07 24.17
C HIS A 17 7.68 -31.50 24.18
N GLU A 18 6.82 -32.48 24.47
CA GLU A 18 7.19 -33.88 24.44
C GLU A 18 7.57 -34.32 22.99
N ALA A 19 6.78 -33.95 22.02
CA ALA A 19 7.04 -34.23 20.61
C ALA A 19 8.29 -33.53 20.09
N GLU A 20 8.54 -32.26 20.50
CA GLU A 20 9.77 -31.55 20.14
C GLU A 20 11.01 -32.25 20.70
N THR A 21 10.95 -32.71 21.95
CA THR A 21 12.04 -33.43 22.59
C THR A 21 12.34 -34.73 21.82
N LEU A 22 11.32 -35.55 21.54
CA LEU A 22 11.45 -36.79 20.79
C LEU A 22 11.98 -36.57 19.36
N MET A 23 11.55 -35.49 18.71
CA MET A 23 12.01 -35.10 17.37
C MET A 23 13.51 -34.79 17.37
N LEU A 24 13.99 -34.05 18.37
CA LEU A 24 15.39 -33.66 18.49
C LEU A 24 16.29 -34.85 18.88
N GLU A 25 15.81 -35.71 19.77
CA GLU A 25 16.55 -36.90 20.20
C GLU A 25 16.74 -37.97 19.10
N ASN A 26 15.79 -38.01 18.15
CA ASN A 26 15.78 -39.03 17.07
C ASN A 26 16.23 -38.45 15.70
N ASP A 27 16.74 -37.24 15.64
CA ASP A 27 17.21 -36.55 14.41
C ASP A 27 16.21 -36.66 13.23
N PHE A 28 14.96 -36.29 13.50
CA PHE A 28 13.85 -36.46 12.57
C PHE A 28 14.10 -35.67 11.27
N TYR A 29 13.97 -36.33 10.12
CA TYR A 29 14.33 -35.77 8.81
C TYR A 29 13.57 -34.50 8.41
N ASP A 30 12.27 -34.35 8.75
CA ASP A 30 11.44 -33.21 8.38
C ASP A 30 11.01 -32.40 9.63
N GLN A 31 11.99 -31.82 10.32
CA GLN A 31 11.76 -31.01 11.50
C GLN A 31 10.88 -29.79 11.18
N ALA A 32 11.05 -29.19 9.99
CA ALA A 32 10.27 -28.05 9.57
C ALA A 32 8.77 -28.34 9.45
N HIS A 33 8.40 -29.53 8.99
CA HIS A 33 7.00 -29.95 8.97
C HIS A 33 6.42 -29.98 10.39
N THR A 34 7.15 -30.59 11.31
CA THR A 34 6.74 -30.68 12.71
C THR A 34 6.64 -29.30 13.38
N TYR A 35 7.61 -28.41 13.13
CA TYR A 35 7.54 -27.03 13.60
C TYR A 35 6.33 -26.27 13.04
N ASN A 36 5.96 -26.50 11.78
CA ASN A 36 4.75 -25.91 11.20
C ASN A 36 3.48 -26.41 11.90
N LEU A 37 3.41 -27.71 12.22
CA LEU A 37 2.27 -28.25 12.99
C LEU A 37 2.16 -27.60 14.36
N PHE A 38 3.27 -27.45 15.08
CA PHE A 38 3.26 -26.74 16.35
C PHE A 38 2.84 -25.28 16.20
N GLY A 39 3.38 -24.61 15.19
CA GLY A 39 2.99 -23.24 14.86
C GLY A 39 1.48 -23.11 14.60
N ASN A 40 0.88 -24.05 13.88
CA ASN A 40 -0.56 -24.04 13.61
C ASN A 40 -1.39 -24.28 14.87
N ILE A 41 -1.02 -25.26 15.69
CA ILE A 41 -1.74 -25.54 16.95
C ILE A 41 -1.71 -24.29 17.84
N LEU A 42 -0.56 -23.65 17.99
CA LEU A 42 -0.39 -22.44 18.78
C LEU A 42 -1.14 -21.25 18.17
N TYR A 43 -1.19 -21.15 16.85
CA TYR A 43 -2.00 -20.16 16.15
C TYR A 43 -3.50 -20.31 16.46
N ASP A 44 -4.01 -21.55 16.40
CA ASP A 44 -5.42 -21.86 16.67
C ASP A 44 -5.77 -21.62 18.18
N MET A 45 -4.78 -21.77 19.05
CA MET A 45 -4.89 -21.46 20.48
C MET A 45 -4.84 -19.93 20.76
N GLY A 46 -4.45 -19.11 19.77
CA GLY A 46 -4.22 -17.67 19.94
C GLY A 46 -2.85 -17.31 20.50
N GLU A 47 -1.96 -18.29 20.68
CA GLU A 47 -0.60 -18.11 21.22
C GLU A 47 0.37 -17.64 20.11
N TYR A 48 0.06 -16.49 19.51
CA TYR A 48 0.73 -15.99 18.31
C TYR A 48 2.23 -15.78 18.49
N ALA A 49 2.69 -15.38 19.66
CA ALA A 49 4.12 -15.16 19.92
C ALA A 49 4.91 -16.47 19.82
N GLN A 50 4.37 -17.54 20.41
CA GLN A 50 4.99 -18.86 20.38
C GLN A 50 4.86 -19.48 18.98
N ALA A 51 3.73 -19.34 18.30
CA ALA A 51 3.54 -19.79 16.94
C ALA A 51 4.58 -19.18 15.99
N LEU A 52 4.87 -17.86 16.12
CA LEU A 52 5.92 -17.17 15.36
C LEU A 52 7.30 -17.80 15.54
N GLU A 53 7.66 -18.20 16.75
CA GLU A 53 8.96 -18.84 17.00
C GLU A 53 9.07 -20.20 16.30
N TYR A 54 8.00 -20.99 16.29
CA TYR A 54 7.99 -22.26 15.57
C TYR A 54 8.02 -22.09 14.05
N TYR A 55 7.29 -21.14 13.48
CA TYR A 55 7.41 -20.83 12.04
C TYR A 55 8.82 -20.35 11.69
N LYS A 56 9.48 -19.52 12.53
CA LYS A 56 10.88 -19.13 12.33
C LYS A 56 11.84 -20.32 12.40
N LYS A 57 11.62 -21.29 13.32
CA LYS A 57 12.40 -22.54 13.36
C LYS A 57 12.24 -23.31 12.05
N ALA A 58 11.00 -23.46 11.56
CA ALA A 58 10.72 -24.14 10.28
C ALA A 58 11.41 -23.44 9.09
N MET A 59 11.43 -22.10 9.06
CA MET A 59 12.08 -21.33 7.98
C MET A 59 13.60 -21.45 8.00
N LYS A 60 14.22 -21.68 9.16
CA LYS A 60 15.68 -21.81 9.33
C LYS A 60 16.20 -23.22 9.06
N ASP A 61 15.31 -24.20 9.00
CA ASP A 61 15.71 -25.57 8.76
C ASP A 61 16.29 -25.75 7.35
N LYS A 62 17.57 -26.10 7.29
CA LYS A 62 18.30 -26.28 6.03
C LYS A 62 17.82 -27.50 5.24
N GLN A 63 17.32 -28.52 5.91
CA GLN A 63 16.79 -29.74 5.28
C GLN A 63 15.42 -29.46 4.65
N ALA A 64 14.62 -28.60 5.27
CA ALA A 64 13.35 -28.14 4.74
C ALA A 64 13.51 -27.27 3.48
N ALA A 65 14.72 -26.81 3.23
CA ALA A 65 15.03 -26.00 2.05
C ALA A 65 14.60 -26.66 0.72
N GLN A 66 14.33 -27.96 0.69
CA GLN A 66 13.83 -28.69 -0.49
C GLN A 66 12.36 -29.15 -0.37
N THR A 67 11.67 -28.83 0.71
CA THR A 67 10.30 -29.27 0.99
C THR A 67 9.28 -28.13 0.88
N SER A 68 7.99 -28.48 0.83
CA SER A 68 6.89 -27.51 0.90
C SER A 68 6.80 -26.83 2.26
N SER A 69 7.45 -27.38 3.28
CA SER A 69 7.36 -26.93 4.66
C SER A 69 7.83 -25.49 4.84
N ILE A 70 8.86 -25.05 4.09
CA ILE A 70 9.34 -23.67 4.14
C ILE A 70 8.30 -22.67 3.58
N VAL A 71 7.59 -23.04 2.52
CA VAL A 71 6.52 -22.22 1.93
C VAL A 71 5.37 -22.08 2.92
N TYR A 72 5.04 -23.19 3.57
CA TYR A 72 3.98 -23.20 4.58
C TYR A 72 4.32 -22.35 5.81
N ALA A 73 5.58 -22.37 6.24
CA ALA A 73 6.04 -21.50 7.34
C ALA A 73 5.91 -20.00 7.01
N HIS A 74 6.23 -19.61 5.76
CA HIS A 74 6.02 -18.23 5.32
C HIS A 74 4.54 -17.83 5.36
N LEU A 75 3.66 -18.73 4.94
CA LEU A 75 2.21 -18.51 4.98
C LEU A 75 1.71 -18.35 6.43
N GLY A 76 2.07 -19.28 7.32
CA GLY A 76 1.66 -19.23 8.72
C GLY A 76 2.15 -17.98 9.44
N TYR A 77 3.40 -17.59 9.21
CA TYR A 77 3.96 -16.36 9.76
C TYR A 77 3.22 -15.11 9.22
N ALA A 78 2.99 -15.05 7.91
CA ALA A 78 2.28 -13.92 7.30
C ALA A 78 0.86 -13.77 7.86
N ARG A 79 0.14 -14.87 8.09
CA ARG A 79 -1.20 -14.84 8.72
C ARG A 79 -1.18 -14.18 10.09
N ILE A 80 -0.17 -14.46 10.91
CA ILE A 80 -0.02 -13.80 12.23
C ILE A 80 0.22 -12.29 12.06
N LEU A 81 1.08 -11.89 11.13
CA LEU A 81 1.32 -10.47 10.85
C LEU A 81 0.05 -9.75 10.38
N MET A 82 -0.76 -10.41 9.57
CA MET A 82 -2.07 -9.87 9.14
C MET A 82 -3.00 -9.65 10.34
N GLN A 83 -3.06 -10.59 11.28
CA GLN A 83 -3.83 -10.43 12.52
C GLN A 83 -3.33 -9.28 13.41
N GLN A 84 -2.03 -8.99 13.35
CA GLN A 84 -1.40 -7.87 14.06
C GLN A 84 -1.49 -6.52 13.31
N ASN A 85 -2.23 -6.44 12.20
CA ASN A 85 -2.32 -5.28 11.31
C ASN A 85 -0.96 -4.84 10.72
N LYS A 86 -0.05 -5.78 10.49
CA LYS A 86 1.27 -5.58 9.88
C LYS A 86 1.30 -6.04 8.43
N GLN A 87 0.40 -5.50 7.61
CA GLN A 87 0.18 -5.95 6.23
C GLN A 87 1.41 -5.81 5.34
N LEU A 88 2.22 -4.75 5.50
CA LEU A 88 3.43 -4.55 4.70
C LEU A 88 4.48 -5.65 4.96
N GLU A 89 4.66 -6.05 6.22
CA GLU A 89 5.56 -7.15 6.58
C GLU A 89 5.01 -8.50 6.07
N ALA A 90 3.70 -8.71 6.17
CA ALA A 90 3.04 -9.90 5.64
C ALA A 90 3.20 -10.02 4.13
N ILE A 91 3.03 -8.92 3.37
CA ILE A 91 3.25 -8.87 1.91
C ILE A 91 4.67 -9.31 1.55
N LEU A 92 5.67 -8.85 2.29
CA LEU A 92 7.07 -9.24 2.04
C LEU A 92 7.26 -10.76 2.20
N LEU A 93 6.76 -11.34 3.29
CA LEU A 93 6.84 -12.78 3.55
C LEU A 93 6.07 -13.61 2.53
N LEU A 94 4.86 -13.18 2.16
CA LEU A 94 4.05 -13.85 1.14
C LEU A 94 4.77 -13.87 -0.22
N LYS A 95 5.38 -12.77 -0.63
CA LYS A 95 6.17 -12.70 -1.87
C LYS A 95 7.41 -13.59 -1.82
N GLN A 96 8.08 -13.68 -0.68
CA GLN A 96 9.19 -14.61 -0.49
C GLN A 96 8.73 -16.07 -0.62
N GLY A 97 7.61 -16.42 0.03
CA GLY A 97 7.00 -17.76 -0.08
C GLY A 97 6.64 -18.12 -1.53
N ILE A 98 6.07 -17.17 -2.29
CA ILE A 98 5.77 -17.33 -3.72
C ILE A 98 7.06 -17.58 -4.51
N ALA A 99 8.09 -16.78 -4.32
CA ALA A 99 9.37 -16.94 -5.03
C ALA A 99 10.00 -18.32 -4.77
N ILE A 100 9.97 -18.78 -3.51
CA ILE A 100 10.45 -20.11 -3.13
C ILE A 100 9.61 -21.21 -3.79
N SER A 101 8.29 -21.06 -3.85
CA SER A 101 7.39 -22.03 -4.47
C SER A 101 7.65 -22.23 -5.96
N TYR A 102 7.99 -21.18 -6.69
CA TYR A 102 8.37 -21.25 -8.10
C TYR A 102 9.76 -21.88 -8.31
N ALA A 103 10.75 -21.44 -7.53
CA ALA A 103 12.12 -21.95 -7.64
C ALA A 103 12.21 -23.47 -7.40
N ARG A 104 11.22 -24.05 -6.70
CA ARG A 104 11.21 -25.47 -6.32
C ARG A 104 10.15 -26.29 -7.04
N VAL A 105 9.46 -25.71 -8.02
CA VAL A 105 8.34 -26.36 -8.75
C VAL A 105 7.28 -26.91 -7.80
N ASN A 106 7.08 -26.26 -6.66
CA ASN A 106 6.12 -26.67 -5.65
C ASN A 106 4.88 -25.77 -5.69
N ALA A 107 3.82 -26.28 -6.31
CA ALA A 107 2.53 -25.56 -6.41
C ALA A 107 1.70 -25.64 -5.12
N ILE A 108 2.09 -26.51 -4.15
CA ILE A 108 1.36 -26.66 -2.90
C ILE A 108 1.39 -25.34 -2.14
N HIS A 109 0.26 -24.91 -1.63
CA HIS A 109 0.04 -23.67 -0.89
C HIS A 109 0.28 -22.35 -1.65
N ARG A 110 0.70 -22.37 -2.93
CA ARG A 110 0.89 -21.15 -3.71
C ARG A 110 -0.43 -20.38 -3.87
N ASN A 111 -1.52 -21.08 -4.04
CA ASN A 111 -2.85 -20.47 -4.09
C ASN A 111 -3.18 -19.69 -2.82
N GLU A 112 -2.91 -20.27 -1.65
CA GLU A 112 -3.15 -19.60 -0.37
C GLU A 112 -2.26 -18.38 -0.18
N LEU A 113 -1.01 -18.40 -0.69
CA LEU A 113 -0.12 -17.24 -0.68
C LEU A 113 -0.69 -16.08 -1.51
N TYR A 114 -1.24 -16.36 -2.71
CA TYR A 114 -1.85 -15.34 -3.55
C TYR A 114 -3.15 -14.80 -2.96
N GLU A 115 -3.97 -15.65 -2.35
CA GLU A 115 -5.18 -15.24 -1.65
C GLU A 115 -4.87 -14.28 -0.50
N ASN A 116 -3.95 -14.64 0.38
CA ASN A 116 -3.55 -13.79 1.50
C ASN A 116 -2.87 -12.50 1.02
N LEU A 117 -2.09 -12.55 -0.06
CA LEU A 117 -1.47 -11.38 -0.67
C LEU A 117 -2.52 -10.40 -1.20
N SER A 118 -3.56 -10.91 -1.87
CA SER A 118 -4.71 -10.12 -2.31
C SER A 118 -5.42 -9.45 -1.14
N THR A 119 -5.68 -10.20 -0.06
CA THR A 119 -6.32 -9.69 1.16
C THR A 119 -5.48 -8.60 1.84
N CYS A 120 -4.15 -8.76 1.91
CA CYS A 120 -3.28 -7.71 2.44
C CYS A 120 -3.39 -6.40 1.65
N TYR A 121 -3.36 -6.47 0.32
CA TYR A 121 -3.49 -5.29 -0.53
C TYR A 121 -4.89 -4.66 -0.43
N GLU A 122 -5.94 -5.46 -0.29
CA GLU A 122 -7.29 -4.94 -0.05
C GLU A 122 -7.39 -4.17 1.27
N GLN A 123 -6.82 -4.71 2.36
CA GLN A 123 -6.78 -4.05 3.67
C GLN A 123 -5.98 -2.74 3.65
N LEU A 124 -5.00 -2.62 2.76
CA LEU A 124 -4.25 -1.39 2.51
C LEU A 124 -4.95 -0.44 1.52
N HIS A 125 -6.17 -0.77 1.07
CA HIS A 125 -6.91 -0.04 0.04
C HIS A 125 -6.17 0.07 -1.32
N GLN A 126 -5.22 -0.83 -1.59
CA GLN A 126 -4.49 -0.94 -2.86
C GLN A 126 -5.22 -1.90 -3.81
N TYR A 127 -6.43 -1.51 -4.22
CA TYR A 127 -7.36 -2.38 -4.95
C TYR A 127 -6.85 -2.86 -6.31
N HIS A 128 -5.96 -2.10 -6.97
CA HIS A 128 -5.32 -2.54 -8.21
C HIS A 128 -4.48 -3.81 -8.00
N ASP A 129 -3.61 -3.80 -6.98
CA ASP A 129 -2.76 -4.94 -6.66
C ASP A 129 -3.56 -6.09 -6.06
N ALA A 130 -4.54 -5.79 -5.21
CA ALA A 130 -5.48 -6.79 -4.70
C ALA A 130 -6.15 -7.55 -5.85
N LEU A 131 -6.73 -6.85 -6.83
CA LEU A 131 -7.36 -7.45 -7.99
C LEU A 131 -6.38 -8.26 -8.86
N LYS A 132 -5.14 -7.77 -9.03
CA LYS A 132 -4.09 -8.48 -9.76
C LYS A 132 -3.81 -9.86 -9.14
N TYR A 133 -3.55 -9.90 -7.83
CA TYR A 133 -3.21 -11.14 -7.13
C TYR A 133 -4.41 -12.06 -6.98
N TYR A 134 -5.61 -11.53 -6.81
CA TYR A 134 -6.84 -12.29 -6.83
C TYR A 134 -7.08 -13.02 -8.18
N LYS A 135 -6.78 -12.36 -9.30
CA LYS A 135 -6.87 -12.99 -10.63
C LYS A 135 -5.89 -14.15 -10.76
N ILE A 136 -4.66 -14.00 -10.25
CA ILE A 136 -3.66 -15.08 -10.28
C ILE A 136 -4.13 -16.26 -9.42
N PHE A 137 -4.60 -16.00 -8.20
CA PHE A 137 -5.21 -17.00 -7.32
C PHE A 137 -6.31 -17.79 -8.04
N ARG A 138 -7.19 -17.09 -8.75
CA ARG A 138 -8.30 -17.70 -9.52
C ARG A 138 -7.79 -18.59 -10.64
N LEU A 139 -6.80 -18.16 -11.40
CA LEU A 139 -6.24 -18.91 -12.54
C LEU A 139 -5.55 -20.20 -12.07
N GLU A 140 -4.87 -20.18 -10.93
CA GLU A 140 -4.22 -21.37 -10.38
C GLU A 140 -5.20 -22.34 -9.70
N ASN A 141 -6.38 -21.87 -9.32
CA ASN A 141 -7.40 -22.68 -8.60
C ASN A 141 -8.58 -23.11 -9.50
N ASP A 142 -8.34 -23.30 -10.76
CA ASP A 142 -9.34 -23.46 -11.85
C ASP A 142 -10.33 -24.64 -11.72
N SER A 143 -10.30 -25.40 -10.62
CA SER A 143 -11.18 -26.58 -10.47
C SER A 143 -12.47 -26.36 -9.66
N LEU A 144 -12.68 -25.18 -9.05
CA LEU A 144 -13.87 -24.92 -8.21
C LEU A 144 -14.49 -23.54 -8.48
N PHE A 145 -15.25 -23.45 -9.58
CA PHE A 145 -16.07 -22.29 -9.91
C PHE A 145 -17.21 -22.16 -8.89
N ASN A 146 -17.01 -21.37 -7.84
CA ASN A 146 -18.03 -21.11 -6.84
C ASN A 146 -18.62 -19.71 -7.05
N LYS A 147 -19.96 -19.61 -7.08
CA LYS A 147 -20.73 -18.38 -7.33
C LYS A 147 -20.37 -17.22 -6.38
N ASP A 148 -19.93 -17.56 -5.18
CA ASP A 148 -19.47 -16.60 -4.17
C ASP A 148 -18.17 -15.88 -4.58
N LYS A 149 -17.23 -16.59 -5.23
CA LYS A 149 -15.97 -16.02 -5.71
C LYS A 149 -16.14 -15.06 -6.89
N GLU A 150 -17.19 -15.23 -7.71
CA GLU A 150 -17.55 -14.28 -8.76
C GLU A 150 -18.06 -12.96 -8.18
N ARG A 151 -18.81 -13.04 -7.09
CA ARG A 151 -19.30 -11.89 -6.35
C ARG A 151 -18.13 -11.09 -5.74
N ASP A 152 -17.16 -11.77 -5.10
CA ASP A 152 -15.98 -11.14 -4.52
C ASP A 152 -15.13 -10.43 -5.57
N LEU A 153 -14.96 -11.06 -6.75
CA LEU A 153 -14.25 -10.42 -7.87
C LEU A 153 -14.99 -9.17 -8.38
N SER A 154 -16.32 -9.23 -8.45
CA SER A 154 -17.17 -8.11 -8.85
C SER A 154 -17.07 -6.95 -7.87
N GLU A 155 -17.10 -7.24 -6.57
CA GLU A 155 -16.95 -6.24 -5.52
C GLU A 155 -15.57 -5.58 -5.55
N MET A 156 -14.52 -6.36 -5.73
CA MET A 156 -13.15 -5.84 -5.83
C MET A 156 -12.93 -4.98 -7.08
N ARG A 157 -13.54 -5.36 -8.23
CA ARG A 157 -13.57 -4.52 -9.42
C ARG A 157 -14.30 -3.20 -9.18
N PHE A 158 -15.44 -3.24 -8.52
CA PHE A 158 -16.18 -2.04 -8.19
C PHE A 158 -15.37 -1.09 -7.29
N LYS A 159 -14.71 -1.60 -6.25
CA LYS A 159 -13.82 -0.82 -5.39
C LYS A 159 -12.66 -0.20 -6.18
N TYR A 160 -12.03 -0.97 -7.06
CA TYR A 160 -10.95 -0.48 -7.93
C TYR A 160 -11.42 0.64 -8.87
N ASP A 161 -12.57 0.46 -9.54
CA ASP A 161 -13.11 1.46 -10.45
C ASP A 161 -13.51 2.74 -9.71
N SER A 162 -14.05 2.62 -8.49
CA SER A 162 -14.37 3.74 -7.61
C SER A 162 -13.12 4.53 -7.21
N GLU A 163 -12.06 3.85 -6.77
CA GLU A 163 -10.78 4.49 -6.43
C GLU A 163 -10.16 5.19 -7.63
N ARG A 164 -10.18 4.54 -8.79
CA ARG A 164 -9.69 5.12 -10.04
C ARG A 164 -10.44 6.40 -10.40
N GLN A 165 -11.77 6.39 -10.29
CA GLN A 165 -12.58 7.58 -10.54
C GLN A 165 -12.28 8.70 -9.54
N GLU A 166 -12.15 8.38 -8.26
CA GLU A 166 -11.80 9.37 -7.24
C GLU A 166 -10.43 10.02 -7.51
N ASN A 167 -9.44 9.22 -7.91
CA ASN A 167 -8.11 9.73 -8.28
C ASN A 167 -8.14 10.63 -9.52
N LEU A 168 -8.94 10.29 -10.53
CA LEU A 168 -9.14 11.13 -11.71
C LEU A 168 -9.80 12.47 -11.35
N ILE A 169 -10.80 12.45 -10.45
CA ILE A 169 -11.46 13.66 -9.95
C ILE A 169 -10.45 14.52 -9.16
N LYS A 170 -9.64 13.92 -8.31
CA LYS A 170 -8.57 14.64 -7.57
C LYS A 170 -7.59 15.32 -8.52
N GLN A 171 -7.11 14.61 -9.54
CA GLN A 171 -6.21 15.16 -10.55
C GLN A 171 -6.86 16.33 -11.29
N SER A 172 -8.10 16.15 -11.77
CA SER A 172 -8.85 17.20 -12.44
C SER A 172 -9.03 18.45 -11.57
N LYS A 173 -9.34 18.28 -10.28
CA LYS A 173 -9.43 19.41 -9.33
C LYS A 173 -8.10 20.13 -9.16
N LEU A 174 -6.99 19.42 -9.06
CA LEU A 174 -5.65 20.02 -8.98
C LEU A 174 -5.31 20.81 -10.24
N ASP A 175 -5.62 20.27 -11.42
CA ASP A 175 -5.42 20.98 -12.70
C ASP A 175 -6.25 22.26 -12.79
N VAL A 176 -7.50 22.22 -12.34
CA VAL A 176 -8.36 23.42 -12.29
C VAL A 176 -7.78 24.46 -11.34
N MET A 177 -7.41 24.07 -10.10
CA MET A 177 -6.80 24.97 -9.14
C MET A 177 -5.49 25.61 -9.67
N GLN A 178 -4.64 24.85 -10.34
CA GLN A 178 -3.42 25.39 -10.94
C GLN A 178 -3.72 26.39 -12.07
N LYS A 179 -4.74 26.12 -12.89
CA LYS A 179 -5.19 27.05 -13.93
C LYS A 179 -5.75 28.35 -13.33
N GLU A 180 -6.56 28.25 -12.30
CA GLU A 180 -7.10 29.41 -11.58
C GLU A 180 -5.99 30.26 -10.96
N GLN A 181 -5.01 29.66 -10.32
CA GLN A 181 -3.84 30.37 -9.79
C GLN A 181 -3.06 31.10 -10.89
N ARG A 182 -2.83 30.44 -12.05
CA ARG A 182 -2.17 31.11 -13.20
C ARG A 182 -2.97 32.28 -13.72
N ILE A 183 -4.29 32.16 -13.85
CA ILE A 183 -5.17 33.23 -14.28
C ILE A 183 -5.11 34.40 -13.28
N GLN A 184 -5.17 34.13 -11.98
CA GLN A 184 -5.04 35.16 -10.94
C GLN A 184 -3.69 35.88 -11.01
N GLN A 185 -2.58 35.17 -11.20
CA GLN A 185 -1.26 35.78 -11.39
C GLN A 185 -1.19 36.66 -12.64
N GLN A 186 -1.74 36.17 -13.76
CA GLN A 186 -1.78 36.94 -15.01
C GLN A 186 -2.65 38.21 -14.88
N THR A 187 -3.82 38.11 -14.25
CA THR A 187 -4.68 39.29 -14.01
C THR A 187 -4.02 40.30 -13.07
N PHE A 188 -3.31 39.85 -12.04
CA PHE A 188 -2.57 40.71 -11.15
C PHE A 188 -1.45 41.49 -11.89
N ILE A 189 -0.69 40.78 -12.76
CA ILE A 189 0.34 41.41 -13.60
C ILE A 189 -0.29 42.46 -14.54
N LEU A 190 -1.42 42.15 -15.19
CA LEU A 190 -2.12 43.06 -16.07
C LEU A 190 -2.57 44.33 -15.33
N ILE A 191 -3.10 44.19 -14.12
CA ILE A 191 -3.50 45.35 -13.28
C ILE A 191 -2.30 46.26 -12.99
N ILE A 192 -1.15 45.66 -12.63
CA ILE A 192 0.08 46.42 -12.37
C ILE A 192 0.50 47.21 -13.64
N ILE A 193 0.48 46.54 -14.80
CA ILE A 193 0.83 47.19 -16.08
C ILE A 193 -0.08 48.38 -16.36
N VAL A 194 -1.39 48.23 -16.16
CA VAL A 194 -2.36 49.32 -16.35
C VAL A 194 -2.07 50.51 -15.42
N ILE A 195 -1.77 50.21 -14.13
CA ILE A 195 -1.43 51.26 -13.16
C ILE A 195 -0.15 52.00 -13.57
N VAL A 196 0.90 51.26 -14.00
CA VAL A 196 2.16 51.87 -14.44
C VAL A 196 1.96 52.73 -15.68
N LEU A 197 1.19 52.28 -16.67
CA LEU A 197 0.87 53.04 -17.86
C LEU A 197 0.06 54.28 -17.51
N GLY A 198 -0.89 54.22 -16.59
CA GLY A 198 -1.65 55.35 -16.09
C GLY A 198 -0.75 56.38 -15.40
N LEU A 199 0.20 55.96 -14.57
CA LEU A 199 1.19 56.83 -13.94
C LEU A 199 2.11 57.49 -14.97
N LEU A 200 2.60 56.78 -15.96
CA LEU A 200 3.44 57.32 -17.03
C LEU A 200 2.68 58.35 -17.85
N TYR A 201 1.41 58.06 -18.18
CA TYR A 201 0.54 59.01 -18.85
C TYR A 201 0.30 60.30 -18.03
N TYR A 202 0.04 60.15 -16.74
CA TYR A 202 -0.12 61.28 -15.82
C TYR A 202 1.13 62.15 -15.74
N LEU A 203 2.31 61.54 -15.58
CA LEU A 203 3.60 62.22 -15.54
C LEU A 203 3.90 62.96 -16.87
N TYR A 204 3.64 62.30 -18.00
CA TYR A 204 3.79 62.91 -19.32
C TYR A 204 2.86 64.11 -19.47
N HIS A 205 1.61 64.02 -19.11
CA HIS A 205 0.66 65.09 -19.19
C HIS A 205 1.03 66.26 -18.28
N ARG A 206 1.47 65.99 -17.07
CA ARG A 206 1.97 67.00 -16.11
C ARG A 206 3.20 67.73 -16.65
N LYS A 207 4.17 66.99 -17.20
CA LYS A 207 5.37 67.58 -17.83
C LYS A 207 5.00 68.50 -19.00
N ASN A 208 4.10 68.06 -19.87
CA ASN A 208 3.68 68.77 -21.03
C ASN A 208 2.94 70.13 -20.61
N LYS A 209 2.10 70.03 -19.59
CA LYS A 209 1.45 71.22 -19.03
C LYS A 209 2.45 72.23 -18.44
N LEU A 210 3.47 71.73 -17.74
CA LEU A 210 4.54 72.63 -17.21
C LEU A 210 5.37 73.23 -18.35
N TYR A 211 5.74 72.47 -19.36
CA TYR A 211 6.45 72.97 -20.54
C TYR A 211 5.70 74.11 -21.24
N LEU A 212 4.41 73.89 -21.48
CA LEU A 212 3.56 74.94 -22.10
C LEU A 212 3.47 76.21 -21.24
N SER A 213 3.42 76.10 -19.90
CA SER A 213 3.43 77.26 -19.00
C SER A 213 4.73 78.03 -19.07
N ILE A 214 5.90 77.32 -19.11
CA ILE A 214 7.21 77.96 -19.26
C ILE A 214 7.33 78.65 -20.61
N VAL A 215 6.91 78.03 -21.70
CA VAL A 215 6.93 78.64 -23.05
C VAL A 215 6.08 79.94 -23.07
N LYS A 216 4.90 79.87 -22.41
CA LYS A 216 4.04 81.04 -22.34
C LYS A 216 4.65 82.18 -21.55
N GLN A 217 5.29 81.89 -20.38
CA GLN A 217 6.00 82.93 -19.60
C GLN A 217 7.18 83.56 -20.38
N ASN A 218 7.98 82.72 -21.10
CA ASN A 218 9.06 83.26 -21.93
C ASN A 218 8.58 84.10 -23.08
N GLN A 219 7.45 83.76 -23.70
CA GLN A 219 6.84 84.58 -24.73
C GLN A 219 6.32 85.91 -24.18
N GLU A 220 5.76 85.89 -22.95
CA GLU A 220 5.31 87.12 -22.30
C GLU A 220 6.48 88.05 -21.85
N ALA A 221 7.60 87.47 -21.43
CA ALA A 221 8.82 88.20 -21.08
C ALA A 221 9.41 88.87 -22.32
N ASN A 222 9.57 88.11 -23.43
CA ASN A 222 10.09 88.70 -24.70
C ASN A 222 9.21 89.75 -25.34
N LYS A 223 7.94 89.91 -24.96
CA LYS A 223 7.06 90.97 -25.43
C LYS A 223 7.16 92.26 -24.60
N ARG A 224 7.83 92.24 -23.44
CA ARG A 224 8.02 93.37 -22.53
C ARG A 224 9.37 94.01 -22.69
N GLU A 225 10.31 93.44 -23.46
CA GLU A 225 11.49 94.10 -23.98
C GLU A 225 11.18 94.76 -25.33
#